data_62bd2aa25c34286d11da0b600c3ee8ba
#
_entry.id   62bd2aa25c34286d11da0b600c3ee8ba
#
_cell.length_a   1.000
_cell.length_b   1.000
_cell.length_c   1.000
_cell.angle_alpha   90.00
_cell.angle_beta   90.00
_cell.angle_gamma   90.00
#
_symmetry.space_group_name_H-M   'P 1'
#
loop_
_entity.id
_entity.type
_entity.pdbx_description
1 polymer ?
#
loop_
_entity_poly.entity_id
_entity_poly.type
_entity_poly.pdbx_seq_one_letter_code
_entity_poly.pdbx_strand_id
1 'polypeptide(L)'
;MAISKQIQRKNSGSVSAFVNKARALKQFAGAQSRLIFAMDATASRQPTWDYASQLHHTLFDAAAEDKSLSLQLCFFRGLGEFSASAWLNDPESLKAQLSSVHCVGGATQIATLLRHYLYEGSQSPALKALVFIGDAVEESLDELRGLAIQCRLKELPILVFQEGRDAKANEAFKLIATLSGGAHLQFDDASSGKLRDLLRAAVKFTTGGRKALQNGSNESDKLLLKQLN
;
A
#
# COMPACT_ATOMS: atom_id res chain seq x y z
N MET A 1 13.24 -45.99 36.53
CA MET A 1 12.23 -44.90 36.50
C MET A 1 12.78 -43.47 36.51
N ALA A 2 14.07 -43.19 36.65
CA ALA A 2 14.65 -41.85 36.70
C ALA A 2 14.93 -41.22 35.32
N ILE A 3 15.19 -42.00 34.28
CA ILE A 3 15.56 -41.51 32.93
C ILE A 3 14.36 -40.92 32.18
N SER A 4 13.15 -41.43 32.40
CA SER A 4 11.92 -40.95 31.73
C SER A 4 11.50 -39.53 32.15
N LYS A 5 11.76 -39.11 33.40
CA LYS A 5 11.45 -37.76 33.91
C LYS A 5 12.40 -36.68 33.40
N GLN A 6 13.63 -37.01 33.03
CA GLN A 6 14.61 -36.06 32.54
C GLN A 6 14.40 -35.72 31.06
N ILE A 7 13.88 -36.64 30.26
CA ILE A 7 13.56 -36.41 28.84
C ILE A 7 12.32 -35.52 28.71
N GLN A 8 11.30 -35.70 29.56
CA GLN A 8 10.10 -34.84 29.55
C GLN A 8 10.38 -33.39 29.98
N ARG A 9 11.34 -33.15 30.90
CA ARG A 9 11.70 -31.77 31.29
C ARG A 9 12.49 -31.01 30.23
N LYS A 10 13.33 -31.67 29.41
CA LYS A 10 14.08 -31.03 28.32
C LYS A 10 13.17 -30.64 27.16
N ASN A 11 12.14 -31.41 26.86
CA ASN A 11 11.19 -31.11 25.77
C ASN A 11 10.22 -29.99 26.16
N SER A 12 9.80 -29.86 27.42
CA SER A 12 8.88 -28.79 27.83
C SER A 12 9.51 -27.40 27.75
N GLY A 13 10.81 -27.24 28.03
CA GLY A 13 11.55 -26.00 27.89
C GLY A 13 11.68 -25.53 26.44
N SER A 14 11.87 -26.45 25.51
CA SER A 14 11.98 -26.11 24.07
C SER A 14 10.62 -25.75 23.46
N VAL A 15 9.55 -26.40 23.86
CA VAL A 15 8.18 -26.10 23.41
C VAL A 15 7.71 -24.75 23.97
N SER A 16 7.95 -24.48 25.24
CA SER A 16 7.59 -23.18 25.84
C SER A 16 8.39 -22.03 25.25
N ALA A 17 9.67 -22.21 24.98
CA ALA A 17 10.51 -21.22 24.26
C ALA A 17 10.01 -20.97 22.83
N PHE A 18 9.63 -22.03 22.12
CA PHE A 18 9.03 -21.92 20.78
C PHE A 18 7.70 -21.18 20.80
N VAL A 19 6.81 -21.53 21.72
CA VAL A 19 5.50 -20.87 21.89
C VAL A 19 5.67 -19.40 22.27
N ASN A 20 6.61 -19.07 23.16
CA ASN A 20 6.90 -17.68 23.53
C ASN A 20 7.49 -16.88 22.36
N LYS A 21 8.39 -17.49 21.58
CA LYS A 21 8.92 -16.87 20.36
C LYS A 21 7.84 -16.68 19.31
N ALA A 22 6.95 -17.64 19.11
CA ALA A 22 5.81 -17.53 18.21
C ALA A 22 4.82 -16.45 18.65
N ARG A 23 4.55 -16.34 19.98
CA ARG A 23 3.73 -15.24 20.53
C ARG A 23 4.37 -13.87 20.35
N ALA A 24 5.67 -13.76 20.63
CA ALA A 24 6.41 -12.50 20.42
C ALA A 24 6.43 -12.09 18.95
N LEU A 25 6.65 -13.04 18.02
CA LEU A 25 6.55 -12.79 16.57
C LEU A 25 5.13 -12.36 16.16
N LYS A 26 4.10 -12.99 16.71
CA LYS A 26 2.70 -12.64 16.44
C LYS A 26 2.34 -11.25 17.00
N GLN A 27 2.83 -10.90 18.19
CA GLN A 27 2.66 -9.57 18.76
C GLN A 27 3.43 -8.51 17.95
N PHE A 28 4.65 -8.81 17.53
CA PHE A 28 5.45 -7.93 16.68
C PHE A 28 4.79 -7.71 15.31
N ALA A 29 4.33 -8.79 14.65
CA ALA A 29 3.60 -8.69 13.39
C ALA A 29 2.24 -7.97 13.54
N GLY A 30 1.58 -8.08 14.69
CA GLY A 30 0.33 -7.36 14.99
C GLY A 30 0.54 -5.88 15.35
N ALA A 31 1.76 -5.49 15.69
CA ALA A 31 2.15 -4.09 15.97
C ALA A 31 2.58 -3.33 14.70
N GLN A 32 2.85 -4.05 13.59
CA GLN A 32 3.25 -3.41 12.34
C GLN A 32 2.03 -2.89 11.58
N SER A 33 2.06 -1.62 11.21
CA SER A 33 1.11 -1.05 10.25
C SER A 33 1.35 -1.63 8.86
N ARG A 34 0.29 -1.87 8.11
CA ARG A 34 0.34 -2.41 6.75
C ARG A 34 -0.15 -1.39 5.74
N LEU A 35 0.54 -1.28 4.63
CA LEU A 35 0.22 -0.43 3.49
C LEU A 35 0.27 -1.26 2.21
N ILE A 36 -0.80 -1.22 1.41
CA ILE A 36 -0.74 -1.69 0.04
C ILE A 36 -0.28 -0.53 -0.84
N PHE A 37 0.77 -0.77 -1.61
CA PHE A 37 1.26 0.14 -2.64
C PHE A 37 0.95 -0.48 -4.00
N ALA A 38 0.08 0.16 -4.76
CA ALA A 38 -0.42 -0.36 -6.02
C ALA A 38 -0.12 0.58 -7.18
N MET A 39 0.19 0.00 -8.33
CA MET A 39 0.53 0.73 -9.54
C MET A 39 -0.18 0.18 -10.76
N ASP A 40 -0.65 1.09 -11.58
CA ASP A 40 -0.97 0.80 -12.97
C ASP A 40 0.35 0.62 -13.74
N ALA A 41 0.55 -0.56 -14.30
CA ALA A 41 1.69 -0.91 -15.15
C ALA A 41 1.25 -1.15 -16.60
N THR A 42 0.22 -0.43 -17.08
CA THR A 42 -0.20 -0.45 -18.47
C THR A 42 0.73 0.36 -19.37
N ALA A 43 0.65 0.18 -20.68
CA ALA A 43 1.61 0.77 -21.63
C ALA A 43 1.57 2.30 -21.66
N SER A 44 0.46 2.94 -21.28
CA SER A 44 0.35 4.41 -21.17
C SER A 44 1.40 5.00 -20.22
N ARG A 45 1.82 4.23 -19.22
CA ARG A 45 2.78 4.64 -18.21
C ARG A 45 4.26 4.35 -18.56
N GLN A 46 4.53 3.70 -19.69
CA GLN A 46 5.91 3.36 -20.06
C GLN A 46 6.88 4.58 -20.04
N PRO A 47 6.51 5.77 -20.55
CA PRO A 47 7.41 6.92 -20.54
C PRO A 47 7.80 7.42 -19.15
N THR A 48 6.91 7.22 -18.17
CA THR A 48 7.07 7.69 -16.80
C THR A 48 7.53 6.58 -15.86
N TRP A 49 7.49 5.31 -16.32
CA TRP A 49 7.88 4.15 -15.54
C TRP A 49 9.35 4.16 -15.14
N ASP A 50 10.25 4.51 -16.05
CA ASP A 50 11.69 4.61 -15.79
C ASP A 50 11.97 5.68 -14.73
N TYR A 51 11.15 6.71 -14.71
CA TYR A 51 11.21 7.78 -13.74
C TYR A 51 10.56 7.36 -12.40
N ALA A 52 9.40 6.73 -12.44
CA ALA A 52 8.76 6.13 -11.27
C ALA A 52 9.68 5.09 -10.61
N SER A 53 10.46 4.33 -11.39
CA SER A 53 11.44 3.38 -10.83
C SER A 53 12.52 4.06 -9.98
N GLN A 54 12.91 5.29 -10.28
CA GLN A 54 13.83 6.08 -9.44
C GLN A 54 13.15 6.60 -8.16
N LEU A 55 11.84 6.83 -8.18
CA LEU A 55 11.05 7.25 -7.01
C LEU A 55 10.80 6.11 -6.03
N HIS A 56 10.94 4.87 -6.47
CA HIS A 56 10.85 3.69 -5.61
C HIS A 56 11.85 3.76 -4.45
N HIS A 57 13.06 4.30 -4.67
CA HIS A 57 14.04 4.52 -3.60
C HIS A 57 13.48 5.37 -2.46
N THR A 58 12.56 6.26 -2.74
CA THR A 58 12.02 7.16 -1.72
C THR A 58 10.93 6.52 -0.87
N LEU A 59 10.11 5.65 -1.47
CA LEU A 59 9.17 4.84 -0.71
C LEU A 59 9.95 3.90 0.22
N PHE A 60 11.09 3.41 -0.27
CA PHE A 60 12.00 2.56 0.49
C PHE A 60 12.68 3.30 1.61
N ASP A 61 13.18 4.50 1.35
CA ASP A 61 13.80 5.32 2.38
C ASP A 61 12.79 5.63 3.49
N ALA A 62 11.57 6.04 3.11
CA ALA A 62 10.51 6.31 4.08
C ALA A 62 10.05 5.06 4.85
N ALA A 63 9.97 3.90 4.18
CA ALA A 63 9.62 2.64 4.83
C ALA A 63 10.78 2.06 5.65
N ALA A 64 12.03 2.29 5.24
CA ALA A 64 13.23 1.87 5.98
C ALA A 64 13.43 2.68 7.26
N GLU A 65 13.02 3.96 7.27
CA GLU A 65 13.01 4.82 8.46
C GLU A 65 12.00 4.32 9.51
N ASP A 66 10.90 3.68 9.08
CA ASP A 66 9.86 3.17 9.99
C ASP A 66 9.78 1.64 9.95
N LYS A 67 10.57 0.98 10.81
CA LYS A 67 10.58 -0.49 10.97
C LYS A 67 9.23 -1.09 11.38
N SER A 68 8.25 -0.26 11.69
CA SER A 68 6.89 -0.69 12.04
C SER A 68 5.97 -0.84 10.82
N LEU A 69 6.45 -0.56 9.62
CA LEU A 69 5.68 -0.64 8.37
C LEU A 69 5.96 -1.93 7.61
N SER A 70 4.91 -2.59 7.15
CA SER A 70 4.94 -3.70 6.22
C SER A 70 4.24 -3.30 4.92
N LEU A 71 4.88 -3.52 3.79
CA LEU A 71 4.38 -3.14 2.47
C LEU A 71 3.98 -4.36 1.65
N GLN A 72 2.89 -4.27 0.92
CA GLN A 72 2.56 -5.19 -0.16
C GLN A 72 2.56 -4.42 -1.47
N LEU A 73 3.33 -4.89 -2.46
CA LEU A 73 3.33 -4.35 -3.80
C LEU A 73 2.24 -5.03 -4.61
N CYS A 74 1.36 -4.23 -5.20
CA CYS A 74 0.40 -4.69 -6.19
C CYS A 74 0.62 -3.97 -7.52
N PHE A 75 0.38 -4.66 -8.62
CA PHE A 75 0.31 -4.03 -9.94
C PHE A 75 -0.65 -4.80 -10.84
N PHE A 76 -1.15 -4.12 -11.84
CA PHE A 76 -1.90 -4.74 -12.92
C PHE A 76 -1.38 -4.25 -14.27
N ARG A 77 -1.46 -5.12 -15.29
CA ARG A 77 -1.04 -4.86 -16.66
C ARG A 77 -1.71 -5.85 -17.62
N GLY A 78 -1.52 -5.65 -18.89
CA GLY A 78 -2.00 -6.61 -19.89
C GLY A 78 -3.52 -6.84 -19.84
N LEU A 79 -3.95 -7.99 -20.33
CA LEU A 79 -5.34 -8.39 -20.34
C LEU A 79 -5.63 -9.34 -19.16
N GLY A 80 -5.88 -8.75 -17.97
CA GLY A 80 -6.28 -9.52 -16.79
C GLY A 80 -5.11 -9.98 -15.89
N GLU A 81 -3.91 -9.43 -16.06
CA GLU A 81 -2.78 -9.72 -15.16
C GLU A 81 -2.81 -8.79 -13.96
N PHE A 82 -3.16 -9.34 -12.79
CA PHE A 82 -3.05 -8.70 -11.49
C PHE A 82 -2.04 -9.48 -10.64
N SER A 83 -1.12 -8.79 -10.00
CA SER A 83 -0.11 -9.39 -9.13
C SER A 83 -0.08 -8.68 -7.78
N ALA A 84 0.05 -9.47 -6.72
CA ALA A 84 0.27 -9.00 -5.36
C ALA A 84 1.45 -9.75 -4.75
N SER A 85 2.40 -9.03 -4.18
CA SER A 85 3.54 -9.62 -3.50
C SER A 85 3.15 -10.23 -2.14
N ALA A 86 4.06 -10.99 -1.54
CA ALA A 86 4.01 -11.17 -0.09
C ALA A 86 4.14 -9.83 0.64
N TRP A 87 3.82 -9.80 1.94
CA TRP A 87 4.08 -8.65 2.80
C TRP A 87 5.58 -8.52 3.04
N LEU A 88 6.15 -7.37 2.71
CA LEU A 88 7.58 -7.08 2.72
C LEU A 88 7.89 -6.10 3.85
N ASN A 89 8.97 -6.36 4.57
CA ASN A 89 9.44 -5.54 5.70
C ASN A 89 10.85 -4.99 5.45
N ASP A 90 11.47 -5.36 4.33
CA ASP A 90 12.80 -4.90 3.98
C ASP A 90 12.82 -4.18 2.62
N PRO A 91 13.57 -3.08 2.51
CA PRO A 91 13.63 -2.25 1.32
C PRO A 91 14.19 -2.98 0.08
N GLU A 92 15.15 -3.87 0.26
CA GLU A 92 15.83 -4.54 -0.85
C GLU A 92 14.90 -5.53 -1.57
N SER A 93 14.09 -6.30 -0.84
CA SER A 93 13.08 -7.18 -1.43
C SER A 93 12.03 -6.39 -2.23
N LEU A 94 11.59 -5.25 -1.71
CA LEU A 94 10.63 -4.39 -2.39
C LEU A 94 11.24 -3.81 -3.68
N LYS A 95 12.49 -3.33 -3.60
CA LYS A 95 13.25 -2.82 -4.76
C LYS A 95 13.42 -3.89 -5.84
N ALA A 96 13.80 -5.10 -5.45
CA ALA A 96 13.96 -6.21 -6.38
C ALA A 96 12.65 -6.53 -7.12
N GLN A 97 11.52 -6.55 -6.41
CA GLN A 97 10.22 -6.79 -7.03
C GLN A 97 9.80 -5.66 -7.98
N LEU A 98 9.97 -4.40 -7.58
CA LEU A 98 9.65 -3.26 -8.43
C LEU A 98 10.49 -3.22 -9.72
N SER A 99 11.78 -3.56 -9.61
CA SER A 99 12.67 -3.62 -10.78
C SER A 99 12.28 -4.73 -11.78
N SER A 100 11.48 -5.70 -11.36
CA SER A 100 10.97 -6.77 -12.22
C SER A 100 9.67 -6.41 -12.95
N VAL A 101 9.01 -5.31 -12.57
CA VAL A 101 7.75 -4.88 -13.18
C VAL A 101 8.04 -4.12 -14.48
N HIS A 102 7.43 -4.54 -15.56
CA HIS A 102 7.48 -3.87 -16.87
C HIS A 102 6.08 -3.52 -17.33
N CYS A 103 5.90 -2.38 -17.98
CA CYS A 103 4.61 -2.00 -18.54
C CYS A 103 4.24 -2.90 -19.72
N VAL A 104 2.99 -3.31 -19.78
CA VAL A 104 2.42 -4.13 -20.87
C VAL A 104 1.07 -3.55 -21.29
N GLY A 105 0.84 -3.43 -22.59
CA GLY A 105 -0.45 -2.95 -23.13
C GLY A 105 -1.62 -3.77 -22.61
N GLY A 106 -2.69 -3.11 -22.20
CA GLY A 106 -3.87 -3.76 -21.65
C GLY A 106 -4.87 -2.78 -21.07
N ALA A 107 -5.82 -3.28 -20.32
CA ALA A 107 -6.86 -2.50 -19.65
C ALA A 107 -6.54 -2.30 -18.17
N THR A 108 -7.09 -1.23 -17.58
CA THR A 108 -7.04 -0.98 -16.15
C THR A 108 -7.82 -2.06 -15.39
N GLN A 109 -7.35 -2.38 -14.16
CA GLN A 109 -7.97 -3.42 -13.31
C GLN A 109 -8.13 -2.91 -11.87
N ILE A 110 -8.61 -1.68 -11.73
CA ILE A 110 -8.80 -1.00 -10.46
C ILE A 110 -9.83 -1.75 -9.61
N ALA A 111 -10.89 -2.25 -10.20
CA ALA A 111 -11.89 -3.04 -9.50
C ALA A 111 -11.28 -4.31 -8.87
N THR A 112 -10.37 -4.99 -9.58
CA THR A 112 -9.65 -6.15 -9.06
C THR A 112 -8.75 -5.77 -7.89
N LEU A 113 -8.02 -4.66 -8.01
CA LEU A 113 -7.21 -4.10 -6.93
C LEU A 113 -8.07 -3.79 -5.68
N LEU A 114 -9.22 -3.13 -5.84
CA LEU A 114 -10.08 -2.78 -4.71
C LEU A 114 -10.69 -4.02 -4.04
N ARG A 115 -11.02 -5.08 -4.80
CA ARG A 115 -11.45 -6.36 -4.21
C ARG A 115 -10.33 -7.03 -3.43
N HIS A 116 -9.10 -7.01 -3.94
CA HIS A 116 -7.93 -7.49 -3.22
C HIS A 116 -7.70 -6.70 -1.92
N TYR A 117 -7.80 -5.38 -1.97
CA TYR A 117 -7.66 -4.51 -0.79
C TYR A 117 -8.71 -4.81 0.27
N LEU A 118 -9.97 -4.99 -0.12
CA LEU A 118 -11.07 -5.40 0.77
C LEU A 118 -10.82 -6.78 1.40
N TYR A 119 -10.29 -7.73 0.62
CA TYR A 119 -9.93 -9.05 1.12
C TYR A 119 -8.81 -8.95 2.17
N GLU A 120 -7.70 -8.30 1.88
CA GLU A 120 -6.59 -8.11 2.81
C GLU A 120 -7.01 -7.36 4.08
N GLY A 121 -7.87 -6.35 3.95
CA GLY A 121 -8.45 -5.64 5.10
C GLY A 121 -9.33 -6.51 5.99
N SER A 122 -9.95 -7.54 5.42
CA SER A 122 -10.70 -8.53 6.21
C SER A 122 -9.81 -9.51 6.95
N GLN A 123 -8.58 -9.72 6.48
CA GLN A 123 -7.61 -10.64 7.09
C GLN A 123 -6.82 -9.98 8.22
N SER A 124 -6.65 -8.66 8.20
CA SER A 124 -5.79 -8.00 9.17
C SER A 124 -6.23 -6.56 9.49
N PRO A 125 -6.49 -6.24 10.77
CA PRO A 125 -6.74 -4.86 11.20
C PRO A 125 -5.49 -3.98 11.14
N ALA A 126 -4.33 -4.55 10.87
CA ALA A 126 -3.08 -3.82 10.69
C ALA A 126 -3.04 -3.06 9.35
N LEU A 127 -3.85 -3.44 8.36
CA LEU A 127 -3.96 -2.73 7.09
C LEU A 127 -4.63 -1.36 7.31
N LYS A 128 -3.91 -0.29 6.94
CA LYS A 128 -4.30 1.09 7.26
C LYS A 128 -4.65 1.92 6.05
N ALA A 129 -4.04 1.64 4.89
CA ALA A 129 -4.29 2.38 3.67
C ALA A 129 -3.91 1.58 2.42
N LEU A 130 -4.48 2.00 1.29
CA LEU A 130 -4.02 1.71 -0.06
C LEU A 130 -3.50 3.00 -0.66
N VAL A 131 -2.27 3.00 -1.18
CA VAL A 131 -1.77 4.00 -2.12
C VAL A 131 -1.89 3.43 -3.52
N PHE A 132 -2.59 4.11 -4.40
CA PHE A 132 -2.73 3.73 -5.80
C PHE A 132 -2.21 4.83 -6.72
N ILE A 133 -1.34 4.47 -7.66
CA ILE A 133 -0.82 5.36 -8.71
C ILE A 133 -1.34 4.89 -10.05
N GLY A 134 -2.00 5.79 -10.79
CA GLY A 134 -2.53 5.50 -12.12
C GLY A 134 -2.82 6.76 -12.92
N ASP A 135 -3.04 6.61 -14.22
CA ASP A 135 -3.25 7.69 -15.19
C ASP A 135 -4.57 7.56 -15.96
N ALA A 136 -5.18 6.36 -15.98
CA ALA A 136 -6.35 6.06 -16.77
C ALA A 136 -7.39 5.22 -16.00
N VAL A 137 -8.64 5.23 -16.47
CA VAL A 137 -9.75 4.41 -15.97
C VAL A 137 -10.61 3.94 -17.14
N GLU A 138 -10.78 2.64 -17.23
CA GLU A 138 -11.61 2.00 -18.26
C GLU A 138 -12.84 1.31 -17.70
N GLU A 139 -12.84 1.00 -16.40
CA GLU A 139 -13.93 0.33 -15.71
C GLU A 139 -15.16 1.21 -15.48
N SER A 140 -16.26 0.55 -15.14
CA SER A 140 -17.52 1.21 -14.77
C SER A 140 -17.38 2.02 -13.48
N LEU A 141 -17.79 3.30 -13.52
CA LEU A 141 -17.82 4.15 -12.34
C LEU A 141 -18.75 3.61 -11.24
N ASP A 142 -19.85 2.93 -11.61
CA ASP A 142 -20.79 2.38 -10.62
C ASP A 142 -20.16 1.20 -9.86
N GLU A 143 -19.38 0.37 -10.52
CA GLU A 143 -18.63 -0.71 -9.90
C GLU A 143 -17.58 -0.15 -8.93
N LEU A 144 -16.77 0.80 -9.38
CA LEU A 144 -15.74 1.44 -8.55
C LEU A 144 -16.35 2.17 -7.36
N ARG A 145 -17.50 2.83 -7.54
CA ARG A 145 -18.29 3.45 -6.47
C ARG A 145 -18.68 2.45 -5.39
N GLY A 146 -19.24 1.32 -5.80
CA GLY A 146 -19.68 0.27 -4.86
C GLY A 146 -18.52 -0.30 -4.04
N LEU A 147 -17.36 -0.51 -4.66
CA LEU A 147 -16.15 -0.99 -3.98
C LEU A 147 -15.57 0.07 -3.03
N ALA A 148 -15.53 1.34 -3.43
CA ALA A 148 -15.04 2.43 -2.57
C ALA A 148 -15.90 2.62 -1.31
N ILE A 149 -17.24 2.50 -1.44
CA ILE A 149 -18.15 2.53 -0.29
C ILE A 149 -17.86 1.35 0.66
N GLN A 150 -17.63 0.14 0.14
CA GLN A 150 -17.25 -1.01 0.96
C GLN A 150 -15.93 -0.77 1.71
N CYS A 151 -14.95 -0.13 1.06
CA CYS A 151 -13.71 0.28 1.72
C CYS A 151 -13.98 1.25 2.88
N ARG A 152 -14.87 2.24 2.69
CA ARG A 152 -15.26 3.19 3.75
C ARG A 152 -15.86 2.49 4.96
N LEU A 153 -16.78 1.54 4.74
CA LEU A 153 -17.43 0.77 5.81
C LEU A 153 -16.46 -0.07 6.64
N LYS A 154 -15.29 -0.40 6.05
CA LYS A 154 -14.20 -1.13 6.71
C LYS A 154 -13.08 -0.21 7.22
N GLU A 155 -13.25 1.11 7.16
CA GLU A 155 -12.23 2.10 7.55
C GLU A 155 -10.91 1.92 6.76
N LEU A 156 -11.02 1.59 5.48
CA LEU A 156 -9.92 1.35 4.55
C LEU A 156 -9.81 2.53 3.56
N PRO A 157 -9.13 3.62 3.91
CA PRO A 157 -8.98 4.78 3.03
C PRO A 157 -8.08 4.48 1.83
N ILE A 158 -8.43 5.05 0.68
CA ILE A 158 -7.67 4.92 -0.57
C ILE A 158 -7.04 6.27 -0.92
N LEU A 159 -5.71 6.30 -0.97
CA LEU A 159 -4.93 7.46 -1.39
C LEU A 159 -4.60 7.31 -2.87
N VAL A 160 -5.25 8.06 -3.72
CA VAL A 160 -5.04 8.00 -5.17
C VAL A 160 -4.12 9.11 -5.61
N PHE A 161 -2.98 8.76 -6.19
CA PHE A 161 -2.04 9.69 -6.80
C PHE A 161 -2.16 9.57 -8.31
N GLN A 162 -2.86 10.53 -8.91
CA GLN A 162 -3.10 10.54 -10.34
C GLN A 162 -1.92 11.15 -11.08
N GLU A 163 -1.39 10.40 -12.02
CA GLU A 163 -0.44 10.90 -13.00
C GLU A 163 -1.18 11.57 -14.16
N GLY A 164 -0.66 12.74 -14.60
CA GLY A 164 -1.25 13.47 -15.71
C GLY A 164 -2.58 14.14 -15.37
N ARG A 165 -3.37 14.41 -16.43
CA ARG A 165 -4.58 15.26 -16.32
C ARG A 165 -5.78 14.70 -17.08
N ASP A 166 -5.86 13.38 -17.29
CA ASP A 166 -7.03 12.78 -17.90
C ASP A 166 -8.29 13.09 -17.10
N ALA A 167 -9.32 13.61 -17.78
CA ALA A 167 -10.53 14.08 -17.12
C ALA A 167 -11.40 12.93 -16.57
N LYS A 168 -11.46 11.79 -17.30
CA LYS A 168 -12.21 10.62 -16.88
C LYS A 168 -11.55 9.97 -15.67
N ALA A 169 -10.24 9.82 -15.71
CA ALA A 169 -9.47 9.35 -14.55
C ALA A 169 -9.63 10.28 -13.35
N ASN A 170 -9.59 11.60 -13.56
CA ASN A 170 -9.78 12.57 -12.49
C ASN A 170 -11.14 12.40 -11.78
N GLU A 171 -12.22 12.25 -12.54
CA GLU A 171 -13.56 12.02 -11.98
C GLU A 171 -13.62 10.73 -11.17
N ALA A 172 -13.16 9.62 -11.76
CA ALA A 172 -13.18 8.31 -11.13
C ALA A 172 -12.30 8.26 -9.87
N PHE A 173 -11.11 8.82 -9.93
CA PHE A 173 -10.16 8.82 -8.81
C PHE A 173 -10.62 9.69 -7.65
N LYS A 174 -11.21 10.86 -7.94
CA LYS A 174 -11.90 11.67 -6.92
C LYS A 174 -13.04 10.93 -6.27
N LEU A 175 -13.85 10.23 -7.07
CA LEU A 175 -14.96 9.42 -6.58
C LEU A 175 -14.46 8.34 -5.61
N ILE A 176 -13.47 7.54 -6.02
CA ILE A 176 -12.88 6.47 -5.21
C ILE A 176 -12.33 7.03 -3.90
N ALA A 177 -11.50 8.08 -3.98
CA ALA A 177 -10.88 8.69 -2.81
C ALA A 177 -11.91 9.25 -1.83
N THR A 178 -12.88 10.03 -2.32
CA THR A 178 -13.91 10.63 -1.48
C THR A 178 -14.78 9.58 -0.79
N LEU A 179 -15.24 8.60 -1.53
CA LEU A 179 -16.14 7.57 -1.00
C LEU A 179 -15.44 6.60 -0.05
N SER A 180 -14.16 6.34 -0.22
CA SER A 180 -13.38 5.52 0.72
C SER A 180 -12.90 6.28 1.97
N GLY A 181 -13.03 7.62 2.00
CA GLY A 181 -12.49 8.47 3.06
C GLY A 181 -11.00 8.70 2.97
N GLY A 182 -10.44 8.54 1.78
CA GLY A 182 -9.05 8.79 1.45
C GLY A 182 -8.82 10.17 0.82
N ALA A 183 -7.85 10.26 -0.09
CA ALA A 183 -7.44 11.50 -0.74
C ALA A 183 -7.09 11.27 -2.21
N HIS A 184 -7.35 12.27 -3.07
CA HIS A 184 -6.94 12.29 -4.47
C HIS A 184 -6.01 13.46 -4.72
N LEU A 185 -4.80 13.19 -5.18
CA LEU A 185 -3.78 14.19 -5.46
C LEU A 185 -3.18 13.95 -6.85
N GLN A 186 -2.99 15.02 -7.60
CA GLN A 186 -2.40 14.96 -8.95
C GLN A 186 -0.93 15.35 -8.93
N PHE A 187 -0.16 14.70 -9.76
CA PHE A 187 1.22 15.04 -10.07
C PHE A 187 1.48 14.94 -11.57
N ASP A 188 2.55 15.54 -12.03
CA ASP A 188 3.02 15.48 -13.42
C ASP A 188 4.52 15.11 -13.45
N ASP A 189 5.00 14.77 -14.64
CA ASP A 189 6.39 14.29 -14.85
C ASP A 189 7.45 15.31 -14.41
N ALA A 190 7.12 16.62 -14.44
CA ALA A 190 8.02 17.69 -13.99
C ALA A 190 8.12 17.76 -12.44
N SER A 191 7.31 17.00 -11.72
CA SER A 191 7.10 17.12 -10.27
C SER A 191 7.59 15.89 -9.49
N SER A 192 8.77 15.35 -9.83
CA SER A 192 9.34 14.17 -9.15
C SER A 192 9.42 14.29 -7.64
N GLY A 193 9.82 15.47 -7.18
CA GLY A 193 9.85 15.78 -5.77
C GLY A 193 8.47 15.69 -5.12
N LYS A 194 7.41 16.06 -5.85
CA LYS A 194 6.04 16.04 -5.34
C LYS A 194 5.55 14.61 -5.06
N LEU A 195 5.72 13.67 -6.00
CA LEU A 195 5.33 12.28 -5.76
C LEU A 195 6.09 11.68 -4.58
N ARG A 196 7.38 11.96 -4.47
CA ARG A 196 8.21 11.56 -3.33
C ARG A 196 7.61 12.05 -2.01
N ASP A 197 7.28 13.32 -1.93
CA ASP A 197 6.76 13.92 -0.71
C ASP A 197 5.34 13.42 -0.37
N LEU A 198 4.51 13.13 -1.40
CA LEU A 198 3.21 12.49 -1.24
C LEU A 198 3.34 11.05 -0.70
N LEU A 199 4.31 10.28 -1.18
CA LEU A 199 4.57 8.93 -0.69
C LEU A 199 5.04 8.94 0.76
N ARG A 200 5.92 9.88 1.14
CA ARG A 200 6.32 10.08 2.55
C ARG A 200 5.12 10.44 3.43
N ALA A 201 4.24 11.32 2.97
CA ALA A 201 3.02 11.67 3.69
C ALA A 201 2.08 10.45 3.86
N ALA A 202 1.96 9.60 2.83
CA ALA A 202 1.18 8.36 2.91
C ALA A 202 1.75 7.37 3.94
N VAL A 203 3.08 7.21 4.01
CA VAL A 203 3.75 6.40 5.04
C VAL A 203 3.47 6.95 6.44
N LYS A 204 3.64 8.26 6.65
CA LYS A 204 3.32 8.93 7.94
C LYS A 204 1.85 8.72 8.33
N PHE A 205 0.93 8.84 7.37
CA PHE A 205 -0.48 8.58 7.61
C PHE A 205 -0.72 7.13 8.02
N THR A 206 -0.08 6.18 7.35
CA THR A 206 -0.25 4.74 7.62
C THR A 206 0.24 4.35 9.01
N THR A 207 1.35 4.93 9.47
CA THR A 207 1.98 4.56 10.75
C THR A 207 1.47 5.38 11.93
N GLY A 208 1.11 6.65 11.74
CA GLY A 208 0.72 7.55 12.82
C GLY A 208 -0.64 8.25 12.63
N GLY A 209 -1.39 7.90 11.57
CA GLY A 209 -2.70 8.47 11.27
C GLY A 209 -2.66 9.98 10.98
N ARG A 210 -3.83 10.61 11.09
CA ARG A 210 -3.99 12.07 10.85
C ARG A 210 -3.10 12.93 11.77
N LYS A 211 -2.83 12.47 13.00
CA LYS A 211 -1.99 13.19 13.95
C LYS A 211 -0.55 13.34 13.44
N ALA A 212 0.00 12.30 12.80
CA ALA A 212 1.34 12.37 12.25
C ALA A 212 1.45 13.40 11.11
N LEU A 213 0.40 13.54 10.30
CA LEU A 213 0.32 14.59 9.26
C LEU A 213 0.18 15.99 9.86
N GLN A 214 -0.61 16.16 10.92
CA GLN A 214 -0.79 17.46 11.61
C GLN A 214 0.52 17.98 12.19
N ASN A 215 1.38 17.10 12.67
CA ASN A 215 2.70 17.43 13.21
C ASN A 215 3.76 17.64 12.12
N GLY A 216 3.43 17.30 10.87
CA GLY A 216 4.30 17.48 9.72
C GLY A 216 4.37 18.94 9.27
N SER A 217 5.55 19.40 8.88
CA SER A 217 5.77 20.75 8.33
C SER A 217 5.70 20.81 6.80
N ASN A 218 5.71 19.66 6.13
CA ASN A 218 5.75 19.56 4.68
C ASN A 218 4.40 19.93 4.05
N GLU A 219 4.44 20.58 2.89
CA GLU A 219 3.25 20.94 2.11
C GLU A 219 2.41 19.71 1.74
N SER A 220 3.04 18.60 1.38
CA SER A 220 2.36 17.34 1.05
C SER A 220 1.61 16.75 2.25
N ASP A 221 2.14 16.87 3.47
CA ASP A 221 1.44 16.47 4.70
C ASP A 221 0.14 17.27 4.85
N LYS A 222 0.19 18.59 4.63
CA LYS A 222 -0.97 19.49 4.71
C LYS A 222 -1.99 19.23 3.60
N LEU A 223 -1.52 19.00 2.36
CA LEU A 223 -2.38 18.68 1.23
C LEU A 223 -3.13 17.36 1.45
N LEU A 224 -2.43 16.33 1.89
CA LEU A 224 -3.03 15.04 2.20
C LEU A 224 -4.06 15.17 3.33
N LEU A 225 -3.67 15.85 4.42
CA LEU A 225 -4.54 16.06 5.57
C LEU A 225 -5.84 16.81 5.22
N LYS A 226 -5.75 17.81 4.34
CA LYS A 226 -6.90 18.61 3.89
C LYS A 226 -7.93 17.79 3.12
N GLN A 227 -7.50 16.73 2.43
CA GLN A 227 -8.39 15.89 1.61
C GLN A 227 -8.94 14.67 2.36
N LEU A 228 -8.26 14.21 3.40
CA LEU A 228 -8.75 13.13 4.25
C LEU A 228 -10.03 13.56 4.99
N ASN A 229 -11.12 12.84 4.77
CA ASN A 229 -12.45 13.09 5.35
C ASN A 229 -12.71 12.27 6.62
#